data_7baf0496992842a35b0c3ac84f34bc29
#
_entry.id   7baf0496992842a35b0c3ac84f34bc29
#
_cell.length_a   1.000
_cell.length_b   1.000
_cell.length_c   1.000
_cell.angle_alpha   90.00
_cell.angle_beta   90.00
_cell.angle_gamma   90.00
#
_symmetry.space_group_name_H-M   'P 1'
#
loop_
_entity.id
_entity.type
_entity.pdbx_description
1 polymer ?
#
loop_
_entity_poly.entity_id
_entity_poly.type
_entity_poly.pdbx_seq_one_letter_code
_entity_poly.pdbx_strand_id
1 'polypeptide(L)'
;MNTEIIGIVAQVVLMVVLSYPLGKYIARVYRGKKVWTDFMKPIEGWIFRLSGIHPDEEMNWKQFLRALLTVNLFWFIWGMVLLTLQGWLPLNPDGNLAQSAHQAFNTCISFMVNCNEQHYSGESNLTYFTQLFVIMLFQFLTAATGMAAMAGIMKALGEKTTQTIGNFWKFLVLSCTRILLPLSLVVGFILITQGTPMGFDGKMEVTTLEGETQYVSQGPAAAIIPIKQLGTNGGGYFGVNSSHPLENPTYLSNMIECWSILIIPMAMAFAFGFYVKRKKLGYSIYGVMLVAFLIGACVNVSQEMGGNPRIDDMEIAQENGSMEGKEIRLGAGATGLWSVVTTVTSNGSVNGMHDSTLPLSGMIEMLNMQINTWFGGVGVGFM
;
A
#
# COMPACT_ATOMS: atom_id res chain seq x y z
N MET A 1 -9.26 -25.58 18.03
CA MET A 1 -8.36 -24.48 17.67
C MET A 1 -9.23 -23.40 17.07
N ASN A 2 -9.11 -22.15 17.51
CA ASN A 2 -9.95 -21.05 17.03
C ASN A 2 -9.69 -20.85 15.52
N THR A 3 -10.75 -20.78 14.70
CA THR A 3 -10.67 -20.63 13.23
C THR A 3 -9.95 -19.35 12.84
N GLU A 4 -10.05 -18.30 13.63
CA GLU A 4 -9.39 -17.03 13.43
C GLU A 4 -7.86 -17.16 13.55
N ILE A 5 -7.36 -17.87 14.56
CA ILE A 5 -5.92 -18.15 14.71
C ILE A 5 -5.39 -18.96 13.53
N ILE A 6 -6.17 -19.94 13.04
CA ILE A 6 -5.77 -20.71 11.84
C ILE A 6 -5.64 -19.78 10.64
N GLY A 7 -6.60 -18.88 10.43
CA GLY A 7 -6.56 -17.88 9.37
C GLY A 7 -5.34 -16.97 9.44
N ILE A 8 -5.02 -16.45 10.63
CA ILE A 8 -3.84 -15.62 10.88
C ILE A 8 -2.54 -16.37 10.56
N VAL A 9 -2.40 -17.58 11.08
CA VAL A 9 -1.20 -18.40 10.84
C VAL A 9 -1.06 -18.73 9.35
N ALA A 10 -2.13 -19.13 8.69
CA ALA A 10 -2.12 -19.43 7.26
C ALA A 10 -1.71 -18.20 6.43
N GLN A 11 -2.22 -17.03 6.79
CA GLN A 11 -1.90 -15.76 6.14
C GLN A 11 -0.41 -15.40 6.29
N VAL A 12 0.15 -15.49 7.50
CA VAL A 12 1.56 -15.22 7.77
C VAL A 12 2.46 -16.22 7.03
N VAL A 13 2.12 -17.51 7.04
CA VAL A 13 2.85 -18.54 6.28
C VAL A 13 2.83 -18.25 4.79
N LEU A 14 1.69 -17.86 4.23
CA LEU A 14 1.56 -17.51 2.82
C LEU A 14 2.43 -16.30 2.45
N MET A 15 2.46 -15.25 3.30
CA MET A 15 3.34 -14.08 3.12
C MET A 15 4.80 -14.50 3.07
N VAL A 16 5.25 -15.29 4.02
CA VAL A 16 6.65 -15.76 4.10
C VAL A 16 7.03 -16.61 2.89
N VAL A 17 6.19 -17.56 2.51
CA VAL A 17 6.47 -18.48 1.38
C VAL A 17 6.51 -17.73 0.05
N LEU A 18 5.56 -16.84 -0.21
CA LEU A 18 5.49 -16.12 -1.49
C LEU A 18 6.49 -14.97 -1.61
N SER A 19 6.99 -14.42 -0.51
CA SER A 19 8.00 -13.35 -0.54
C SER A 19 9.33 -13.80 -1.17
N TYR A 20 9.70 -15.06 -1.02
CA TYR A 20 10.94 -15.61 -1.60
C TYR A 20 10.95 -15.65 -3.14
N PRO A 21 9.96 -16.29 -3.83
CA PRO A 21 9.92 -16.29 -5.28
C PRO A 21 9.70 -14.87 -5.86
N LEU A 22 8.92 -14.01 -5.19
CA LEU A 22 8.73 -12.63 -5.61
C LEU A 22 10.04 -11.84 -5.50
N GLY A 23 10.80 -11.99 -4.42
CA GLY A 23 12.12 -11.35 -4.28
C GLY A 23 13.12 -11.76 -5.35
N LYS A 24 13.13 -13.06 -5.70
CA LYS A 24 13.93 -13.56 -6.81
C LYS A 24 13.51 -12.99 -8.16
N TYR A 25 12.21 -12.82 -8.36
CA TYR A 25 11.65 -12.19 -9.56
C TYR A 25 12.05 -10.71 -9.64
N ILE A 26 11.84 -9.91 -8.59
CA ILE A 26 12.21 -8.49 -8.52
C ILE A 26 13.70 -8.29 -8.82
N ALA A 27 14.58 -9.09 -8.21
CA ALA A 27 16.02 -9.03 -8.47
C ALA A 27 16.37 -9.33 -9.95
N ARG A 28 15.61 -10.20 -10.63
CA ARG A 28 15.79 -10.48 -12.06
C ARG A 28 15.34 -9.33 -12.94
N VAL A 29 14.22 -8.69 -12.58
CA VAL A 29 13.71 -7.50 -13.28
C VAL A 29 14.76 -6.39 -13.27
N TYR A 30 15.25 -5.99 -12.10
CA TYR A 30 16.25 -4.91 -12.00
C TYR A 30 17.62 -5.23 -12.59
N ARG A 31 17.96 -6.51 -12.70
CA ARG A 31 19.17 -6.95 -13.40
C ARG A 31 18.99 -7.06 -14.92
N GLY A 32 17.83 -6.73 -15.46
CA GLY A 32 17.53 -6.87 -16.89
C GLY A 32 17.53 -8.30 -17.41
N LYS A 33 17.36 -9.30 -16.53
CA LYS A 33 17.27 -10.71 -16.94
C LYS A 33 15.90 -11.01 -17.52
N LYS A 34 15.84 -12.00 -18.44
CA LYS A 34 14.58 -12.47 -19.02
C LYS A 34 13.59 -12.91 -17.94
N VAL A 35 12.38 -12.36 -18.00
CA VAL A 35 11.25 -12.62 -17.10
C VAL A 35 9.96 -12.78 -17.90
N TRP A 36 8.91 -13.33 -17.28
CA TRP A 36 7.63 -13.54 -17.95
C TRP A 36 6.94 -12.23 -18.37
N THR A 37 7.21 -11.12 -17.67
CA THR A 37 6.69 -9.79 -18.02
C THR A 37 7.43 -9.09 -19.18
N ASP A 38 8.33 -9.76 -19.86
CA ASP A 38 9.04 -9.19 -21.03
C ASP A 38 8.11 -8.79 -22.19
N PHE A 39 6.86 -9.23 -22.17
CA PHE A 39 5.82 -8.75 -23.09
C PHE A 39 5.48 -7.25 -22.90
N MET A 40 5.85 -6.65 -21.76
CA MET A 40 5.70 -5.22 -21.51
C MET A 40 6.77 -4.34 -22.19
N LYS A 41 7.86 -4.93 -22.71
CA LYS A 41 8.96 -4.19 -23.37
C LYS A 41 8.52 -3.21 -24.46
N PRO A 42 7.54 -3.53 -25.33
CA PRO A 42 7.09 -2.57 -26.34
C PRO A 42 6.48 -1.31 -25.72
N ILE A 43 5.68 -1.46 -24.65
CA ILE A 43 5.06 -0.35 -23.91
C ILE A 43 6.14 0.49 -23.22
N GLU A 44 7.09 -0.16 -22.55
CA GLU A 44 8.23 0.50 -21.90
C GLU A 44 9.08 1.28 -22.93
N GLY A 45 9.36 0.67 -24.08
CA GLY A 45 10.07 1.33 -25.18
C GLY A 45 9.33 2.52 -25.76
N TRP A 46 7.99 2.48 -25.82
CA TRP A 46 7.17 3.60 -26.20
C TRP A 46 7.24 4.74 -25.17
N ILE A 47 7.13 4.41 -23.88
CA ILE A 47 7.27 5.37 -22.78
C ILE A 47 8.63 6.07 -22.84
N PHE A 48 9.73 5.34 -22.95
CA PHE A 48 11.08 5.90 -23.02
C PHE A 48 11.27 6.79 -24.24
N ARG A 49 10.75 6.38 -25.40
CA ARG A 49 10.84 7.18 -26.63
C ARG A 49 10.06 8.48 -26.52
N LEU A 50 8.84 8.43 -25.98
CA LEU A 50 7.98 9.60 -25.84
C LEU A 50 8.58 10.60 -24.82
N SER A 51 9.21 10.09 -23.77
CA SER A 51 9.83 10.91 -22.71
C SER A 51 11.26 11.36 -23.03
N GLY A 52 11.83 10.95 -24.18
CA GLY A 52 13.23 11.24 -24.52
C GLY A 52 14.27 10.61 -23.59
N ILE A 53 13.91 9.55 -22.87
CA ILE A 53 14.75 8.88 -21.88
C ILE A 53 15.58 7.78 -22.58
N HIS A 54 16.87 7.77 -22.29
CA HIS A 54 17.79 6.70 -22.70
C HIS A 54 17.98 5.70 -21.54
N PRO A 55 17.27 4.57 -21.51
CA PRO A 55 17.23 3.68 -20.34
C PRO A 55 18.55 2.97 -20.03
N ASP A 56 19.48 2.92 -20.99
CA ASP A 56 20.79 2.29 -20.83
C ASP A 56 21.89 3.26 -20.40
N GLU A 57 21.60 4.56 -20.36
CA GLU A 57 22.50 5.58 -19.87
C GLU A 57 22.51 5.56 -18.32
N GLU A 58 23.68 5.32 -17.75
CA GLU A 58 23.83 5.26 -16.30
C GLU A 58 24.02 6.61 -15.66
N MET A 59 23.37 6.82 -14.52
CA MET A 59 23.39 8.07 -13.76
C MET A 59 24.33 7.96 -12.56
N ASN A 60 25.07 9.03 -12.29
CA ASN A 60 25.68 9.21 -10.98
C ASN A 60 24.60 9.60 -9.93
N TRP A 61 24.97 9.62 -8.64
CA TRP A 61 24.00 9.88 -7.58
C TRP A 61 23.33 11.27 -7.68
N LYS A 62 24.02 12.29 -8.20
CA LYS A 62 23.45 13.64 -8.37
C LYS A 62 22.42 13.68 -9.50
N GLN A 63 22.70 13.01 -10.61
CA GLN A 63 21.78 12.88 -11.73
C GLN A 63 20.54 12.07 -11.33
N PHE A 64 20.75 10.98 -10.58
CA PHE A 64 19.68 10.15 -10.05
C PHE A 64 18.76 10.92 -9.09
N LEU A 65 19.34 11.66 -8.13
CA LEU A 65 18.59 12.52 -7.21
C LEU A 65 17.83 13.62 -7.97
N ARG A 66 18.48 14.26 -8.96
CA ARG A 66 17.80 15.26 -9.79
C ARG A 66 16.61 14.67 -10.52
N ALA A 67 16.73 13.48 -11.10
CA ALA A 67 15.64 12.79 -11.78
C ALA A 67 14.47 12.49 -10.80
N LEU A 68 14.77 12.00 -9.61
CA LEU A 68 13.79 11.75 -8.55
C LEU A 68 13.05 13.04 -8.14
N LEU A 69 13.78 14.13 -7.91
CA LEU A 69 13.16 15.40 -7.55
C LEU A 69 12.33 15.99 -8.71
N THR A 70 12.79 15.82 -9.95
CA THR A 70 12.07 16.30 -11.13
C THR A 70 10.74 15.58 -11.31
N VAL A 71 10.70 14.26 -11.15
CA VAL A 71 9.43 13.51 -11.28
C VAL A 71 8.45 13.91 -10.20
N ASN A 72 8.92 14.08 -8.96
CA ASN A 72 8.07 14.52 -7.86
C ASN A 72 7.49 15.91 -8.09
N LEU A 73 8.32 16.88 -8.52
CA LEU A 73 7.86 18.23 -8.82
C LEU A 73 6.84 18.24 -9.97
N PHE A 74 7.07 17.48 -11.03
CA PHE A 74 6.14 17.40 -12.16
C PHE A 74 4.76 16.88 -11.71
N TRP A 75 4.73 15.78 -10.97
CA TRP A 75 3.48 15.20 -10.50
C TRP A 75 2.81 16.03 -9.41
N PHE A 76 3.57 16.73 -8.59
CA PHE A 76 3.02 17.72 -7.65
C PHE A 76 2.21 18.79 -8.39
N ILE A 77 2.79 19.39 -9.43
CA ILE A 77 2.10 20.39 -10.26
C ILE A 77 0.87 19.79 -10.93
N TRP A 78 0.99 18.58 -11.47
CA TRP A 78 -0.12 17.83 -12.08
C TRP A 78 -1.29 17.65 -11.08
N GLY A 79 -1.02 17.16 -9.89
CA GLY A 79 -2.03 16.95 -8.86
C GLY A 79 -2.69 18.25 -8.41
N MET A 80 -1.90 19.31 -8.19
CA MET A 80 -2.42 20.63 -7.84
C MET A 80 -3.43 21.14 -8.89
N VAL A 81 -3.06 21.07 -10.16
CA VAL A 81 -3.93 21.50 -11.25
C VAL A 81 -5.23 20.69 -11.29
N LEU A 82 -5.15 19.36 -11.22
CA LEU A 82 -6.34 18.52 -11.34
C LEU A 82 -7.26 18.62 -10.12
N LEU A 83 -6.73 18.67 -8.90
CA LEU A 83 -7.55 18.76 -7.69
C LEU A 83 -8.25 20.12 -7.55
N THR A 84 -7.57 21.20 -7.95
CA THR A 84 -8.17 22.55 -7.90
C THR A 84 -9.14 22.80 -9.06
N LEU A 85 -9.11 22.00 -10.11
CA LEU A 85 -10.01 22.10 -11.26
C LEU A 85 -11.03 20.95 -11.34
N GLN A 86 -11.07 20.02 -10.37
CA GLN A 86 -11.83 18.77 -10.49
C GLN A 86 -13.33 18.99 -10.75
N GLY A 87 -13.92 20.05 -10.27
CA GLY A 87 -15.34 20.36 -10.51
C GLY A 87 -15.69 20.60 -11.99
N TRP A 88 -14.68 20.89 -12.83
CA TRP A 88 -14.83 21.14 -14.28
C TRP A 88 -14.42 19.90 -15.11
N LEU A 89 -13.85 18.89 -14.48
CA LEU A 89 -13.33 17.71 -15.17
C LEU A 89 -14.45 16.67 -15.37
N PRO A 90 -14.32 15.77 -16.36
CA PRO A 90 -15.26 14.69 -16.58
C PRO A 90 -15.26 13.67 -15.43
N LEU A 91 -16.16 12.68 -15.49
CA LEU A 91 -16.33 11.65 -14.48
C LEU A 91 -16.65 12.21 -13.08
N ASN A 92 -17.55 13.20 -13.03
CA ASN A 92 -18.06 13.80 -11.80
C ASN A 92 -19.59 13.67 -11.71
N PRO A 93 -20.14 12.44 -11.63
CA PRO A 93 -21.60 12.24 -11.59
C PRO A 93 -22.23 12.78 -10.31
N ASP A 94 -21.49 12.87 -9.22
CA ASP A 94 -21.96 13.32 -7.91
C ASP A 94 -21.87 14.85 -7.73
N GLY A 95 -21.35 15.59 -8.72
CA GLY A 95 -21.24 17.04 -8.66
C GLY A 95 -20.24 17.56 -7.60
N ASN A 96 -19.20 16.78 -7.29
CA ASN A 96 -18.19 17.16 -6.31
C ASN A 96 -17.47 18.45 -6.72
N LEU A 97 -17.30 19.37 -5.77
CA LEU A 97 -16.66 20.66 -5.99
C LEU A 97 -15.13 20.54 -6.08
N ALA A 98 -14.49 21.59 -6.60
CA ALA A 98 -13.04 21.72 -6.58
C ALA A 98 -12.51 21.73 -5.14
N GLN A 99 -11.34 21.15 -4.92
CA GLN A 99 -10.65 21.25 -3.63
C GLN A 99 -10.12 22.68 -3.43
N SER A 100 -10.12 23.14 -2.18
CA SER A 100 -9.41 24.38 -1.82
C SER A 100 -7.91 24.22 -2.08
N ALA A 101 -7.21 25.31 -2.36
CA ALA A 101 -5.78 25.28 -2.61
C ALA A 101 -4.97 24.63 -1.45
N HIS A 102 -5.39 24.86 -0.20
CA HIS A 102 -4.75 24.27 0.98
C HIS A 102 -4.95 22.75 1.04
N GLN A 103 -6.16 22.27 0.77
CA GLN A 103 -6.46 20.84 0.77
C GLN A 103 -5.77 20.11 -0.39
N ALA A 104 -5.79 20.71 -1.59
CA ALA A 104 -5.08 20.18 -2.75
C ALA A 104 -3.56 20.11 -2.51
N PHE A 105 -2.96 21.15 -1.90
CA PHE A 105 -1.55 21.17 -1.55
C PHE A 105 -1.21 20.04 -0.56
N ASN A 106 -1.98 19.91 0.52
CA ASN A 106 -1.77 18.86 1.51
C ASN A 106 -1.89 17.47 0.88
N THR A 107 -2.96 17.23 0.09
CA THR A 107 -3.15 15.98 -0.64
C THR A 107 -1.97 15.68 -1.55
N CYS A 108 -1.52 16.65 -2.37
CA CYS A 108 -0.40 16.43 -3.28
C CYS A 108 0.90 16.09 -2.54
N ILE A 109 1.26 16.85 -1.52
CA ILE A 109 2.49 16.57 -0.75
C ILE A 109 2.39 15.20 -0.09
N SER A 110 1.28 14.90 0.58
CA SER A 110 1.10 13.63 1.28
C SER A 110 1.21 12.43 0.34
N PHE A 111 0.52 12.49 -0.81
CA PHE A 111 0.58 11.41 -1.80
C PHE A 111 1.93 11.32 -2.51
N MET A 112 2.64 12.43 -2.71
CA MET A 112 3.97 12.42 -3.35
C MET A 112 5.08 11.85 -2.47
N VAL A 113 4.94 11.88 -1.15
CA VAL A 113 5.89 11.28 -0.21
C VAL A 113 5.45 9.88 0.28
N ASN A 114 4.43 9.31 -0.35
CA ASN A 114 3.86 8.01 0.00
C ASN A 114 3.29 7.92 1.43
N CYS A 115 2.84 9.04 1.98
CA CYS A 115 2.17 9.12 3.27
C CYS A 115 0.66 8.89 3.14
N ASN A 116 0.06 9.43 2.08
CA ASN A 116 -1.36 9.31 1.69
C ASN A 116 -2.36 9.73 2.77
N GLU A 117 -1.99 10.67 3.62
CA GLU A 117 -2.86 11.27 4.60
C GLU A 117 -3.94 12.12 3.93
N GLN A 118 -5.19 11.93 4.32
CA GLN A 118 -6.35 12.62 3.78
C GLN A 118 -7.16 13.24 4.91
N HIS A 119 -7.44 14.54 4.82
CA HIS A 119 -8.30 15.26 5.77
C HIS A 119 -9.75 15.37 5.26
N TYR A 120 -10.15 14.42 4.42
CA TYR A 120 -11.48 14.32 3.81
C TYR A 120 -11.77 12.86 3.43
N SER A 121 -13.02 12.53 3.24
CA SER A 121 -13.46 11.26 2.68
C SER A 121 -13.40 11.30 1.16
N GLY A 122 -12.63 10.40 0.54
CA GLY A 122 -12.42 10.41 -0.91
C GLY A 122 -13.71 10.22 -1.70
N GLU A 123 -14.59 9.33 -1.23
CA GLU A 123 -15.90 9.03 -1.85
C GLU A 123 -16.88 10.21 -1.89
N SER A 124 -16.67 11.22 -1.05
CA SER A 124 -17.54 12.41 -1.00
C SER A 124 -16.88 13.69 -1.49
N ASN A 125 -15.56 13.73 -1.59
CA ASN A 125 -14.81 14.95 -1.91
C ASN A 125 -14.08 14.90 -3.24
N LEU A 126 -13.80 13.71 -3.80
CA LEU A 126 -13.06 13.57 -5.04
C LEU A 126 -13.97 13.10 -6.17
N THR A 127 -13.73 13.63 -7.37
CA THR A 127 -14.35 13.09 -8.59
C THR A 127 -13.70 11.78 -8.97
N TYR A 128 -14.37 10.92 -9.73
CA TYR A 128 -13.74 9.67 -10.22
C TYR A 128 -12.54 9.94 -11.10
N PHE A 129 -12.53 11.08 -11.79
CA PHE A 129 -11.36 11.51 -12.57
C PHE A 129 -10.14 11.73 -11.67
N THR A 130 -10.27 12.50 -10.60
CA THR A 130 -9.16 12.76 -9.68
C THR A 130 -8.78 11.54 -8.86
N GLN A 131 -9.76 10.68 -8.51
CA GLN A 131 -9.47 9.38 -7.89
C GLN A 131 -8.53 8.51 -8.76
N LEU A 132 -8.74 8.47 -10.07
CA LEU A 132 -7.93 7.65 -10.98
C LEU A 132 -6.63 8.35 -11.41
N PHE A 133 -6.70 9.63 -11.81
CA PHE A 133 -5.58 10.35 -12.43
C PHE A 133 -4.73 11.16 -11.46
N VAL A 134 -5.12 11.24 -10.18
CA VAL A 134 -4.28 11.79 -9.12
C VAL A 134 -4.02 10.71 -8.07
N ILE A 135 -5.04 10.28 -7.33
CA ILE A 135 -4.86 9.37 -6.19
C ILE A 135 -4.21 8.04 -6.61
N MET A 136 -4.86 7.28 -7.49
CA MET A 136 -4.33 5.99 -7.96
C MET A 136 -2.98 6.15 -8.66
N LEU A 137 -2.86 7.13 -9.56
CA LEU A 137 -1.62 7.36 -10.30
C LEU A 137 -0.45 7.67 -9.37
N PHE A 138 -0.67 8.54 -8.36
CA PHE A 138 0.37 8.87 -7.39
C PHE A 138 0.77 7.67 -6.56
N GLN A 139 -0.15 6.81 -6.17
CA GLN A 139 0.15 5.58 -5.46
C GLN A 139 1.09 4.66 -6.26
N PHE A 140 0.88 4.53 -7.58
CA PHE A 140 1.82 3.81 -8.45
C PHE A 140 3.19 4.50 -8.52
N LEU A 141 3.20 5.80 -8.72
CA LEU A 141 4.43 6.56 -8.95
C LEU A 141 5.31 6.65 -7.70
N THR A 142 4.70 6.89 -6.55
CA THR A 142 5.46 7.05 -5.30
C THR A 142 6.00 5.72 -4.79
N ALA A 143 5.21 4.65 -4.87
CA ALA A 143 5.69 3.31 -4.60
C ALA A 143 6.85 2.94 -5.56
N ALA A 144 6.69 3.19 -6.86
CA ALA A 144 7.74 2.93 -7.83
C ALA A 144 8.97 3.81 -7.63
N THR A 145 8.83 5.04 -7.13
CA THR A 145 9.93 5.94 -6.78
C THR A 145 10.79 5.35 -5.66
N GLY A 146 10.17 4.87 -4.58
CA GLY A 146 10.88 4.18 -3.49
C GLY A 146 11.56 2.90 -3.96
N MET A 147 10.88 2.10 -4.78
CA MET A 147 11.47 0.90 -5.38
C MET A 147 12.65 1.22 -6.31
N ALA A 148 12.58 2.31 -7.08
CA ALA A 148 13.65 2.76 -7.96
C ALA A 148 14.87 3.25 -7.14
N ALA A 149 14.63 4.00 -6.06
CA ALA A 149 15.68 4.43 -5.13
C ALA A 149 16.40 3.22 -4.52
N MET A 150 15.64 2.24 -4.01
CA MET A 150 16.20 0.99 -3.48
C MET A 150 17.00 0.20 -4.55
N ALA A 151 16.52 0.14 -5.80
CA ALA A 151 17.24 -0.51 -6.88
C ALA A 151 18.59 0.16 -7.17
N GLY A 152 18.65 1.51 -7.08
CA GLY A 152 19.90 2.28 -7.16
C GLY A 152 20.87 1.95 -6.02
N ILE A 153 20.35 1.89 -4.77
CA ILE A 153 21.14 1.48 -3.59
C ILE A 153 21.63 0.04 -3.74
N MET A 154 20.77 -0.89 -4.18
CA MET A 154 21.16 -2.28 -4.43
C MET A 154 22.31 -2.36 -5.44
N LYS A 155 22.28 -1.53 -6.49
CA LYS A 155 23.34 -1.47 -7.49
C LYS A 155 24.64 -0.93 -6.89
N ALA A 156 24.57 0.17 -6.15
CA ALA A 156 25.74 0.77 -5.49
C ALA A 156 26.43 -0.22 -4.53
N LEU A 157 25.65 -0.92 -3.70
CA LEU A 157 26.18 -1.90 -2.73
C LEU A 157 26.60 -3.23 -3.38
N GLY A 158 26.11 -3.52 -4.57
CA GLY A 158 26.46 -4.74 -5.33
C GLY A 158 27.81 -4.67 -6.03
N GLU A 159 28.36 -3.49 -6.24
CA GLU A 159 29.61 -3.25 -6.96
C GLU A 159 30.71 -2.79 -5.99
N LYS A 160 31.95 -3.22 -6.23
CA LYS A 160 33.08 -2.86 -5.34
C LYS A 160 33.52 -1.40 -5.52
N THR A 161 33.50 -0.94 -6.78
CA THR A 161 33.82 0.45 -7.16
C THR A 161 32.85 0.84 -8.27
N THR A 162 32.02 1.83 -7.99
CA THR A 162 31.11 2.36 -9.01
C THR A 162 31.01 3.88 -8.88
N GLN A 163 30.91 4.57 -10.01
CA GLN A 163 30.58 5.99 -10.08
C GLN A 163 29.13 6.23 -10.45
N THR A 164 28.40 5.16 -10.81
CA THR A 164 27.03 5.19 -11.28
C THR A 164 26.15 4.24 -10.47
N ILE A 165 24.89 4.60 -10.28
CA ILE A 165 23.93 3.83 -9.50
C ILE A 165 22.71 3.36 -10.33
N GLY A 166 22.90 3.29 -11.65
CA GLY A 166 21.87 2.89 -12.61
C GLY A 166 21.12 4.07 -13.18
N ASN A 167 19.95 3.80 -13.75
CA ASN A 167 19.09 4.82 -14.33
C ASN A 167 17.76 4.86 -13.56
N PHE A 168 17.45 5.99 -12.94
CA PHE A 168 16.26 6.19 -12.13
C PHE A 168 14.98 5.94 -12.93
N TRP A 169 14.87 6.52 -14.12
CA TRP A 169 13.69 6.41 -14.96
C TRP A 169 13.41 4.96 -15.39
N LYS A 170 14.49 4.24 -15.73
CA LYS A 170 14.40 2.80 -16.05
C LYS A 170 13.84 2.02 -14.86
N PHE A 171 14.39 2.24 -13.65
CA PHE A 171 13.91 1.54 -12.46
C PHE A 171 12.47 1.93 -12.11
N LEU A 172 12.10 3.20 -12.26
CA LEU A 172 10.73 3.68 -12.07
C LEU A 172 9.73 2.96 -13.00
N VAL A 173 10.00 2.97 -14.30
CA VAL A 173 9.13 2.35 -15.30
C VAL A 173 9.04 0.83 -15.07
N LEU A 174 10.15 0.15 -14.82
CA LEU A 174 10.16 -1.30 -14.54
C LEU A 174 9.39 -1.64 -13.27
N SER A 175 9.46 -0.81 -12.23
CA SER A 175 8.70 -1.01 -10.99
C SER A 175 7.20 -0.91 -11.25
N CYS A 176 6.76 0.12 -11.99
CA CYS A 176 5.36 0.28 -12.37
C CYS A 176 4.86 -0.86 -13.25
N THR A 177 5.54 -1.12 -14.38
CA THR A 177 5.02 -1.99 -15.44
C THR A 177 5.17 -3.47 -15.15
N ARG A 178 6.24 -3.87 -14.46
CA ARG A 178 6.57 -5.29 -14.27
C ARG A 178 6.27 -5.82 -12.89
N ILE A 179 6.13 -4.96 -11.87
CA ILE A 179 5.92 -5.40 -10.49
C ILE A 179 4.56 -4.93 -10.00
N LEU A 180 4.36 -3.61 -9.88
CA LEU A 180 3.15 -3.06 -9.28
C LEU A 180 1.89 -3.33 -10.11
N LEU A 181 1.92 -3.02 -11.41
CA LEU A 181 0.74 -3.17 -12.28
C LEU A 181 0.23 -4.61 -12.38
N PRO A 182 1.07 -5.63 -12.66
CA PRO A 182 0.59 -7.01 -12.73
C PRO A 182 -0.01 -7.51 -11.42
N LEU A 183 0.63 -7.18 -10.29
CA LEU A 183 0.10 -7.56 -8.97
C LEU A 183 -1.21 -6.83 -8.67
N SER A 184 -1.30 -5.53 -8.97
CA SER A 184 -2.52 -4.73 -8.77
C SER A 184 -3.69 -5.24 -9.61
N LEU A 185 -3.45 -5.68 -10.84
CA LEU A 185 -4.50 -6.26 -11.68
C LEU A 185 -5.04 -7.57 -11.09
N VAL A 186 -4.16 -8.44 -10.59
CA VAL A 186 -4.57 -9.69 -9.95
C VAL A 186 -5.36 -9.43 -8.67
N VAL A 187 -4.86 -8.56 -7.80
CA VAL A 187 -5.55 -8.22 -6.55
C VAL A 187 -6.88 -7.51 -6.83
N GLY A 188 -6.92 -6.56 -7.78
CA GLY A 188 -8.14 -5.86 -8.16
C GLY A 188 -9.22 -6.79 -8.69
N PHE A 189 -8.84 -7.75 -9.54
CA PHE A 189 -9.78 -8.77 -10.02
C PHE A 189 -10.36 -9.61 -8.87
N ILE A 190 -9.51 -10.02 -7.91
CA ILE A 190 -9.98 -10.76 -6.74
C ILE A 190 -10.94 -9.90 -5.90
N LEU A 191 -10.60 -8.64 -5.63
CA LEU A 191 -11.46 -7.74 -4.85
C LEU A 191 -12.83 -7.50 -5.51
N ILE A 192 -12.87 -7.35 -6.84
CA ILE A 192 -14.13 -7.26 -7.59
C ILE A 192 -14.99 -8.51 -7.35
N THR A 193 -14.41 -9.71 -7.38
CA THR A 193 -15.15 -10.96 -7.10
C THR A 193 -15.65 -11.05 -5.67
N GLN A 194 -15.06 -10.27 -4.74
CA GLN A 194 -15.50 -10.20 -3.35
C GLN A 194 -16.57 -9.11 -3.11
N GLY A 195 -16.88 -8.28 -4.11
CA GLY A 195 -17.92 -7.26 -4.03
C GLY A 195 -17.41 -5.82 -3.91
N THR A 196 -16.11 -5.59 -4.07
CA THR A 196 -15.56 -4.23 -4.14
C THR A 196 -16.02 -3.54 -5.43
N PRO A 197 -16.64 -2.34 -5.38
CA PRO A 197 -17.23 -1.69 -6.53
C PRO A 197 -16.18 -1.19 -7.54
N MET A 198 -16.59 -1.20 -8.81
CA MET A 198 -15.84 -0.68 -9.95
C MET A 198 -16.80 -0.03 -10.94
N GLY A 199 -17.53 0.98 -10.49
CA GLY A 199 -18.54 1.69 -11.28
C GLY A 199 -18.16 3.12 -11.62
N PHE A 200 -19.02 3.79 -12.41
CA PHE A 200 -18.88 5.19 -12.79
C PHE A 200 -20.22 5.96 -12.75
N ASP A 201 -21.28 5.31 -12.25
CA ASP A 201 -22.66 5.84 -12.33
C ASP A 201 -23.01 6.82 -11.20
N GLY A 202 -22.11 7.08 -10.27
CA GLY A 202 -22.36 7.93 -9.12
C GLY A 202 -22.85 7.15 -7.89
N LYS A 203 -23.30 7.89 -6.88
CA LYS A 203 -23.79 7.31 -5.62
C LYS A 203 -25.14 6.67 -5.82
N MET A 204 -25.32 5.48 -5.26
CA MET A 204 -26.60 4.79 -5.21
C MET A 204 -27.39 5.26 -4.00
N GLU A 205 -28.65 5.62 -4.21
CA GLU A 205 -29.59 5.92 -3.14
C GLU A 205 -30.14 4.62 -2.55
N VAL A 206 -30.05 4.47 -1.25
CA VAL A 206 -30.59 3.32 -0.51
C VAL A 206 -31.41 3.81 0.68
N THR A 207 -32.47 3.10 1.00
CA THR A 207 -33.29 3.35 2.19
C THR A 207 -32.80 2.46 3.33
N THR A 208 -32.43 3.05 4.46
CA THR A 208 -32.03 2.32 5.66
C THR A 208 -33.20 1.58 6.29
N LEU A 209 -32.92 0.69 7.24
CA LEU A 209 -33.98 -0.03 7.98
C LEU A 209 -34.86 0.92 8.80
N GLU A 210 -34.31 2.07 9.21
CA GLU A 210 -35.03 3.13 9.92
C GLU A 210 -35.87 4.03 8.99
N GLY A 211 -35.79 3.82 7.67
CA GLY A 211 -36.51 4.60 6.66
C GLY A 211 -35.81 5.88 6.19
N GLU A 212 -34.58 6.11 6.63
CA GLU A 212 -33.78 7.26 6.21
C GLU A 212 -33.10 6.98 4.86
N THR A 213 -32.89 8.05 4.06
CA THR A 213 -32.18 7.95 2.78
C THR A 213 -30.67 8.05 3.01
N GLN A 214 -29.93 7.10 2.48
CA GLN A 214 -28.47 7.08 2.49
C GLN A 214 -27.91 6.99 1.06
N TYR A 215 -26.81 7.69 0.81
CA TYR A 215 -26.10 7.65 -0.47
C TYR A 215 -24.81 6.86 -0.35
N VAL A 216 -24.70 5.77 -1.12
CA VAL A 216 -23.58 4.82 -1.09
C VAL A 216 -22.76 4.93 -2.37
N SER A 217 -21.47 5.25 -2.26
CA SER A 217 -20.58 5.39 -3.40
C SER A 217 -20.26 4.02 -4.01
N GLN A 218 -20.44 3.91 -5.34
CA GLN A 218 -20.18 2.71 -6.16
C GLN A 218 -19.05 2.95 -7.17
N GLY A 219 -18.22 3.96 -6.95
CA GLY A 219 -17.18 4.38 -7.89
C GLY A 219 -16.03 3.37 -8.07
N PRO A 220 -14.93 3.75 -8.74
CA PRO A 220 -13.86 2.83 -9.17
C PRO A 220 -12.90 2.43 -8.03
N ALA A 221 -13.42 2.00 -6.89
CA ALA A 221 -12.65 1.64 -5.70
C ALA A 221 -11.69 0.47 -5.98
N ALA A 222 -12.14 -0.55 -6.71
CA ALA A 222 -11.33 -1.73 -7.01
C ALA A 222 -10.10 -1.45 -7.90
N ALA A 223 -10.01 -0.29 -8.55
CA ALA A 223 -8.80 0.14 -9.26
C ALA A 223 -7.75 0.72 -8.30
N ILE A 224 -8.19 1.31 -7.19
CA ILE A 224 -7.35 2.09 -6.26
C ILE A 224 -6.84 1.21 -5.11
N ILE A 225 -7.71 0.40 -4.50
CA ILE A 225 -7.38 -0.40 -3.32
C ILE A 225 -6.16 -1.33 -3.54
N PRO A 226 -6.00 -2.03 -4.67
CA PRO A 226 -4.85 -2.90 -4.90
C PRO A 226 -3.51 -2.17 -4.79
N ILE A 227 -3.37 -1.04 -5.46
CA ILE A 227 -2.13 -0.26 -5.41
C ILE A 227 -1.96 0.45 -4.07
N LYS A 228 -3.04 0.89 -3.43
CA LYS A 228 -3.03 1.42 -2.07
C LYS A 228 -2.35 0.46 -1.10
N GLN A 229 -2.64 -0.83 -1.21
CA GLN A 229 -2.06 -1.86 -0.35
C GLN A 229 -0.66 -2.30 -0.82
N LEU A 230 -0.50 -2.68 -2.10
CA LEU A 230 0.77 -3.14 -2.66
C LEU A 230 1.86 -2.08 -2.64
N GLY A 231 1.48 -0.82 -2.81
CA GLY A 231 2.38 0.33 -2.74
C GLY A 231 2.66 0.83 -1.32
N THR A 232 2.04 0.21 -0.31
CA THR A 232 2.05 0.66 1.10
C THR A 232 1.68 2.14 1.24
N ASN A 233 0.65 2.55 0.53
CA ASN A 233 0.20 3.94 0.45
C ASN A 233 -0.77 4.32 1.58
N GLY A 234 -1.78 3.51 1.84
CA GLY A 234 -2.69 3.60 2.97
C GLY A 234 -3.93 4.46 2.80
N GLY A 235 -3.85 5.64 2.26
CA GLY A 235 -5.00 6.47 1.94
C GLY A 235 -5.67 6.07 0.63
N GLY A 236 -6.91 6.45 0.40
CA GLY A 236 -7.55 6.01 -0.81
C GLY A 236 -8.99 6.46 -1.02
N TYR A 237 -9.82 5.52 -1.47
CA TYR A 237 -11.16 5.80 -1.94
C TYR A 237 -12.12 6.15 -0.80
N PHE A 238 -12.27 5.26 0.20
CA PHE A 238 -13.19 5.47 1.33
C PHE A 238 -12.50 6.15 2.52
N GLY A 239 -13.19 7.10 3.16
CA GLY A 239 -12.65 7.85 4.30
C GLY A 239 -12.34 6.98 5.53
N VAL A 240 -13.18 5.97 5.81
CA VAL A 240 -12.96 5.01 6.89
C VAL A 240 -12.01 3.87 6.49
N ASN A 241 -11.43 3.96 5.31
CA ASN A 241 -10.41 3.04 4.82
C ASN A 241 -10.93 1.59 4.71
N SER A 242 -10.08 0.59 4.95
CA SER A 242 -10.42 -0.84 4.82
C SER A 242 -11.34 -1.37 5.92
N SER A 243 -11.86 -0.54 6.80
CA SER A 243 -13.02 -0.87 7.65
C SER A 243 -14.34 -0.72 6.88
N HIS A 244 -14.36 0.02 5.76
CA HIS A 244 -15.55 0.18 4.94
C HIS A 244 -16.01 -1.13 4.30
N PRO A 245 -17.30 -1.50 4.41
CA PRO A 245 -17.80 -2.80 3.88
C PRO A 245 -17.61 -2.98 2.38
N LEU A 246 -17.63 -1.89 1.58
CA LEU A 246 -17.40 -1.96 0.14
C LEU A 246 -15.92 -1.92 -0.25
N GLU A 247 -15.03 -1.53 0.64
CA GLU A 247 -13.59 -1.63 0.40
C GLU A 247 -13.08 -3.04 0.69
N ASN A 248 -13.47 -3.57 1.84
CA ASN A 248 -13.03 -4.86 2.38
C ASN A 248 -14.26 -5.68 2.80
N PRO A 249 -15.03 -6.24 1.83
CA PRO A 249 -16.34 -6.83 2.09
C PRO A 249 -16.31 -8.12 2.90
N THR A 250 -15.28 -8.96 2.72
CA THR A 250 -15.24 -10.33 3.24
C THR A 250 -13.95 -10.59 4.02
N TYR A 251 -13.91 -11.67 4.78
CA TYR A 251 -12.70 -12.12 5.44
C TYR A 251 -11.60 -12.47 4.41
N LEU A 252 -11.96 -12.96 3.22
CA LEU A 252 -11.01 -13.24 2.15
C LEU A 252 -10.41 -11.94 1.59
N SER A 253 -11.23 -10.90 1.36
CA SER A 253 -10.69 -9.60 0.94
C SER A 253 -9.72 -9.04 1.98
N ASN A 254 -10.07 -9.15 3.28
CA ASN A 254 -9.19 -8.76 4.38
C ASN A 254 -7.85 -9.49 4.35
N MET A 255 -7.84 -10.80 4.11
CA MET A 255 -6.60 -11.57 4.00
C MET A 255 -5.76 -11.12 2.78
N ILE A 256 -6.38 -10.88 1.63
CA ILE A 256 -5.71 -10.45 0.40
C ILE A 256 -5.14 -9.05 0.53
N GLU A 257 -5.89 -8.12 1.10
CA GLU A 257 -5.41 -6.75 1.32
C GLU A 257 -4.25 -6.72 2.32
N CYS A 258 -4.39 -7.38 3.47
CA CYS A 258 -3.33 -7.49 4.47
C CYS A 258 -2.08 -8.18 3.91
N TRP A 259 -2.23 -9.25 3.09
CA TRP A 259 -1.14 -9.85 2.34
C TRP A 259 -0.48 -8.86 1.39
N SER A 260 -1.28 -8.06 0.68
CA SER A 260 -0.79 -7.08 -0.30
C SER A 260 0.07 -5.99 0.33
N ILE A 261 -0.24 -5.58 1.56
CA ILE A 261 0.55 -4.59 2.30
C ILE A 261 1.99 -5.07 2.51
N LEU A 262 2.17 -6.33 2.88
CA LEU A 262 3.46 -6.81 3.39
C LEU A 262 4.31 -7.55 2.35
N ILE A 263 3.69 -8.05 1.25
CA ILE A 263 4.37 -8.97 0.33
C ILE A 263 5.56 -8.35 -0.41
N ILE A 264 5.46 -7.10 -0.89
CA ILE A 264 6.55 -6.42 -1.58
C ILE A 264 7.68 -6.05 -0.61
N PRO A 265 7.43 -5.41 0.55
CA PRO A 265 8.45 -5.17 1.56
C PRO A 265 9.23 -6.43 1.96
N MET A 266 8.53 -7.53 2.24
CA MET A 266 9.16 -8.82 2.55
C MET A 266 10.02 -9.34 1.38
N ALA A 267 9.49 -9.26 0.16
CA ALA A 267 10.19 -9.71 -1.04
C ALA A 267 11.45 -8.88 -1.33
N MET A 268 11.46 -7.58 -0.99
CA MET A 268 12.60 -6.69 -1.24
C MET A 268 13.82 -7.06 -0.40
N ALA A 269 13.65 -7.56 0.83
CA ALA A 269 14.75 -8.06 1.64
C ALA A 269 15.45 -9.26 0.95
N PHE A 270 14.68 -10.17 0.37
CA PHE A 270 15.25 -11.24 -0.47
C PHE A 270 15.84 -10.70 -1.78
N ALA A 271 15.15 -9.76 -2.45
CA ALA A 271 15.61 -9.16 -3.69
C ALA A 271 16.98 -8.50 -3.52
N PHE A 272 17.21 -7.79 -2.41
CA PHE A 272 18.51 -7.25 -2.03
C PHE A 272 19.59 -8.34 -2.02
N GLY A 273 19.39 -9.41 -1.25
CA GLY A 273 20.37 -10.52 -1.16
C GLY A 273 20.65 -11.20 -2.51
N PHE A 274 19.60 -11.34 -3.35
CA PHE A 274 19.76 -11.89 -4.70
C PHE A 274 20.47 -10.90 -5.63
N TYR A 275 20.13 -9.62 -5.55
CA TYR A 275 20.72 -8.57 -6.40
C TYR A 275 22.22 -8.42 -6.13
N VAL A 276 22.64 -8.28 -4.86
CA VAL A 276 24.05 -8.12 -4.49
C VAL A 276 24.84 -9.44 -4.52
N LYS A 277 24.21 -10.56 -4.89
CA LYS A 277 24.78 -11.92 -4.90
C LYS A 277 25.27 -12.43 -3.53
N ARG A 278 24.73 -11.89 -2.45
CA ARG A 278 25.02 -12.27 -1.05
C ARG A 278 23.77 -12.80 -0.38
N LYS A 279 23.32 -13.99 -0.79
CA LYS A 279 22.08 -14.61 -0.30
C LYS A 279 22.01 -14.70 1.22
N LYS A 280 23.11 -15.08 1.88
CA LYS A 280 23.17 -15.20 3.36
C LYS A 280 22.84 -13.87 4.03
N LEU A 281 23.35 -12.75 3.50
CA LEU A 281 23.05 -11.42 4.02
C LEU A 281 21.55 -11.10 3.89
N GLY A 282 20.93 -11.35 2.70
CA GLY A 282 19.50 -11.18 2.51
C GLY A 282 18.66 -12.02 3.48
N TYR A 283 19.04 -13.28 3.70
CA TYR A 283 18.36 -14.15 4.66
C TYR A 283 18.50 -13.67 6.11
N SER A 284 19.67 -13.15 6.49
CA SER A 284 19.89 -12.63 7.84
C SER A 284 19.06 -11.38 8.08
N ILE A 285 19.02 -10.42 7.13
CA ILE A 285 18.20 -9.22 7.22
C ILE A 285 16.72 -9.60 7.31
N TYR A 286 16.24 -10.45 6.40
CA TYR A 286 14.87 -10.94 6.41
C TYR A 286 14.51 -11.62 7.73
N GLY A 287 15.39 -12.48 8.25
CA GLY A 287 15.16 -13.20 9.50
C GLY A 287 15.01 -12.29 10.72
N VAL A 288 15.84 -11.25 10.84
CA VAL A 288 15.74 -10.26 11.91
C VAL A 288 14.43 -9.50 11.82
N MET A 289 14.07 -9.01 10.63
CA MET A 289 12.82 -8.29 10.39
C MET A 289 11.60 -9.18 10.67
N LEU A 290 11.65 -10.45 10.23
CA LEU A 290 10.56 -11.41 10.47
C LEU A 290 10.35 -11.68 11.95
N VAL A 291 11.43 -11.87 12.73
CA VAL A 291 11.34 -12.12 14.18
C VAL A 291 10.69 -10.92 14.89
N ALA A 292 11.12 -9.70 14.56
CA ALA A 292 10.56 -8.49 15.12
C ALA A 292 9.07 -8.33 14.78
N PHE A 293 8.70 -8.56 13.51
CA PHE A 293 7.30 -8.58 13.06
C PHE A 293 6.46 -9.61 13.82
N LEU A 294 6.95 -10.85 13.93
CA LEU A 294 6.22 -11.93 14.61
C LEU A 294 6.01 -11.64 16.10
N ILE A 295 6.98 -11.04 16.79
CA ILE A 295 6.82 -10.64 18.19
C ILE A 295 5.68 -9.61 18.29
N GLY A 296 5.69 -8.56 17.47
CA GLY A 296 4.62 -7.56 17.46
C GLY A 296 3.25 -8.17 17.13
N ALA A 297 3.18 -9.02 16.10
CA ALA A 297 1.93 -9.69 15.72
C ALA A 297 1.39 -10.61 16.82
N CYS A 298 2.25 -11.39 17.48
CA CYS A 298 1.83 -12.22 18.60
C CYS A 298 1.29 -11.40 19.77
N VAL A 299 1.95 -10.28 20.11
CA VAL A 299 1.48 -9.40 21.19
C VAL A 299 0.11 -8.81 20.84
N ASN A 300 -0.04 -8.16 19.68
CA ASN A 300 -1.29 -7.51 19.29
C ASN A 300 -2.45 -8.52 19.18
N VAL A 301 -2.25 -9.60 18.47
CA VAL A 301 -3.29 -10.62 18.29
C VAL A 301 -3.71 -11.20 19.66
N SER A 302 -2.76 -11.50 20.55
CA SER A 302 -3.09 -12.05 21.86
C SER A 302 -3.81 -11.04 22.76
N GLN A 303 -3.43 -9.78 22.72
CA GLN A 303 -4.08 -8.71 23.48
C GLN A 303 -5.52 -8.48 23.00
N GLU A 304 -5.71 -8.25 21.70
CA GLU A 304 -7.02 -7.95 21.14
C GLU A 304 -8.00 -9.13 21.26
N MET A 305 -7.52 -10.36 21.09
CA MET A 305 -8.35 -11.56 21.28
C MET A 305 -8.61 -11.86 22.76
N GLY A 306 -7.77 -11.38 23.67
CA GLY A 306 -7.94 -11.58 25.12
C GLY A 306 -9.04 -10.73 25.75
N GLY A 307 -9.51 -9.70 25.06
CA GLY A 307 -10.50 -8.76 25.61
C GLY A 307 -9.89 -7.64 26.45
N ASN A 308 -10.74 -6.67 26.81
CA ASN A 308 -10.35 -5.51 27.61
C ASN A 308 -10.57 -5.80 29.10
N PRO A 309 -9.53 -5.86 29.95
CA PRO A 309 -9.68 -6.17 31.38
C PRO A 309 -10.64 -5.24 32.13
N ARG A 310 -10.77 -3.98 31.71
CA ARG A 310 -11.73 -3.04 32.34
C ARG A 310 -13.18 -3.39 32.05
N ILE A 311 -13.45 -4.02 30.90
CA ILE A 311 -14.80 -4.49 30.55
C ILE A 311 -15.09 -5.80 31.30
N ASP A 312 -14.08 -6.66 31.50
CA ASP A 312 -14.18 -7.86 32.34
C ASP A 312 -14.51 -7.50 33.78
N ASP A 313 -13.90 -6.43 34.35
CA ASP A 313 -14.21 -5.91 35.67
C ASP A 313 -15.68 -5.44 35.82
N MET A 314 -16.36 -5.15 34.71
CA MET A 314 -17.79 -4.82 34.67
C MET A 314 -18.70 -6.05 34.49
N GLU A 315 -18.15 -7.26 34.50
CA GLU A 315 -18.85 -8.53 34.29
C GLU A 315 -19.54 -8.62 32.89
N ILE A 316 -19.03 -7.91 31.89
CA ILE A 316 -19.52 -7.95 30.51
C ILE A 316 -18.74 -9.00 29.74
N ALA A 317 -19.46 -9.97 29.15
CA ALA A 317 -18.84 -11.04 28.37
C ALA A 317 -18.19 -10.51 27.10
N GLN A 318 -16.95 -10.92 26.84
CA GLN A 318 -16.14 -10.55 25.68
C GLN A 318 -15.72 -11.78 24.85
N GLU A 319 -16.72 -12.60 24.46
CA GLU A 319 -16.46 -13.86 23.73
C GLU A 319 -15.66 -13.67 22.42
N ASN A 320 -15.76 -12.50 21.80
CA ASN A 320 -15.09 -12.14 20.54
C ASN A 320 -13.82 -11.28 20.75
N GLY A 321 -13.33 -11.16 21.99
CA GLY A 321 -12.21 -10.29 22.32
C GLY A 321 -12.59 -8.81 22.44
N SER A 322 -11.60 -7.91 22.35
CA SER A 322 -11.79 -6.46 22.39
C SER A 322 -12.35 -5.96 21.06
N MET A 323 -13.67 -5.75 21.02
CA MET A 323 -14.37 -5.34 19.78
C MET A 323 -14.55 -3.84 19.61
N GLU A 324 -14.12 -3.02 20.58
CA GLU A 324 -14.18 -1.56 20.44
C GLU A 324 -13.43 -1.11 19.18
N GLY A 325 -14.08 -0.29 18.35
CA GLY A 325 -13.51 0.24 17.12
C GLY A 325 -13.19 -0.81 16.04
N LYS A 326 -13.72 -2.02 16.14
CA LYS A 326 -13.46 -3.14 15.22
C LYS A 326 -14.73 -3.64 14.55
N GLU A 327 -14.58 -4.18 13.35
CA GLU A 327 -15.66 -4.74 12.56
C GLU A 327 -15.92 -6.21 12.95
N ILE A 328 -17.17 -6.54 13.31
CA ILE A 328 -17.57 -7.90 13.70
C ILE A 328 -17.28 -8.92 12.59
N ARG A 329 -17.46 -8.53 11.33
CA ARG A 329 -17.20 -9.40 10.17
C ARG A 329 -15.73 -9.81 10.02
N LEU A 330 -14.80 -9.06 10.61
CA LEU A 330 -13.34 -9.29 10.51
C LEU A 330 -12.78 -9.95 11.77
N GLY A 331 -13.25 -9.54 12.96
CA GLY A 331 -12.83 -10.07 14.24
C GLY A 331 -11.62 -9.34 14.86
N ALA A 332 -11.43 -9.57 16.16
CA ALA A 332 -10.39 -8.89 16.94
C ALA A 332 -8.96 -9.32 16.55
N GLY A 333 -8.76 -10.60 16.28
CA GLY A 333 -7.43 -11.12 15.93
C GLY A 333 -6.97 -10.69 14.53
N ALA A 334 -7.86 -10.68 13.54
CA ALA A 334 -7.54 -10.21 12.21
C ALA A 334 -7.23 -8.70 12.20
N THR A 335 -7.93 -7.90 13.03
CA THR A 335 -7.65 -6.49 13.21
C THR A 335 -6.32 -6.26 13.93
N GLY A 336 -6.03 -7.03 14.97
CA GLY A 336 -4.74 -6.98 15.66
C GLY A 336 -3.56 -7.36 14.78
N LEU A 337 -3.71 -8.32 13.85
CA LEU A 337 -2.68 -8.58 12.84
C LEU A 337 -2.52 -7.41 11.87
N TRP A 338 -3.64 -6.86 11.37
CA TRP A 338 -3.61 -5.75 10.41
C TRP A 338 -2.91 -4.53 10.98
N SER A 339 -3.18 -4.18 12.24
CA SER A 339 -2.56 -3.02 12.88
C SER A 339 -1.04 -3.13 12.93
N VAL A 340 -0.50 -4.33 13.14
CA VAL A 340 0.95 -4.57 13.06
C VAL A 340 1.44 -4.50 11.61
N VAL A 341 0.76 -5.13 10.66
CA VAL A 341 1.15 -5.13 9.24
C VAL A 341 1.21 -3.72 8.67
N THR A 342 0.21 -2.89 8.96
CA THR A 342 0.14 -1.52 8.46
C THR A 342 1.19 -0.61 9.12
N THR A 343 1.48 -0.80 10.40
CA THR A 343 2.44 0.04 11.13
C THR A 343 3.90 -0.32 10.87
N VAL A 344 4.24 -1.61 10.68
CA VAL A 344 5.62 -1.99 10.29
C VAL A 344 5.99 -1.51 8.89
N THR A 345 5.02 -1.29 8.01
CA THR A 345 5.23 -0.82 6.64
C THR A 345 4.94 0.67 6.44
N SER A 346 4.51 1.37 7.49
CA SER A 346 4.00 2.75 7.38
C SER A 346 2.89 2.91 6.32
N ASN A 347 2.09 1.86 6.10
CA ASN A 347 1.05 1.86 5.06
C ASN A 347 -0.05 2.89 5.37
N GLY A 348 -0.58 2.89 6.61
CA GLY A 348 -1.67 3.78 7.02
C GLY A 348 -3.08 3.24 6.74
N SER A 349 -3.23 2.16 5.96
CA SER A 349 -4.51 1.49 5.78
C SER A 349 -4.96 0.83 7.08
N VAL A 350 -6.22 1.01 7.46
CA VAL A 350 -6.78 0.49 8.69
C VAL A 350 -8.09 -0.27 8.43
N ASN A 351 -8.28 -1.41 9.08
CA ASN A 351 -9.53 -2.16 9.07
C ASN A 351 -10.29 -2.10 10.42
N GLY A 352 -9.84 -1.22 11.30
CA GLY A 352 -10.40 -0.88 12.59
C GLY A 352 -9.77 0.39 13.14
N MET A 353 -10.30 0.93 14.22
CA MET A 353 -9.83 2.16 14.85
C MET A 353 -8.60 1.88 15.73
N HIS A 354 -7.42 2.39 15.37
CA HIS A 354 -6.21 2.18 16.17
C HIS A 354 -6.25 2.88 17.53
N ASP A 355 -6.99 3.98 17.65
CA ASP A 355 -7.18 4.68 18.93
C ASP A 355 -7.96 3.85 19.95
N SER A 356 -8.68 2.82 19.50
CA SER A 356 -9.44 1.87 20.33
C SER A 356 -8.70 0.56 20.60
N THR A 357 -7.42 0.46 20.25
CA THR A 357 -6.61 -0.72 20.55
C THR A 357 -6.19 -0.75 22.03
N LEU A 358 -5.96 -1.94 22.56
CA LEU A 358 -5.50 -2.09 23.94
C LEU A 358 -4.10 -1.47 24.15
N PRO A 359 -3.74 -1.06 25.37
CA PRO A 359 -2.52 -0.28 25.61
C PRO A 359 -1.22 -0.93 25.10
N LEU A 360 -1.08 -2.24 25.21
CA LEU A 360 0.11 -2.95 24.69
C LEU A 360 0.09 -3.03 23.16
N SER A 361 -1.08 -3.17 22.56
CA SER A 361 -1.24 -3.10 21.08
C SER A 361 -0.82 -1.72 20.56
N GLY A 362 -1.35 -0.64 21.15
CA GLY A 362 -0.97 0.72 20.81
C GLY A 362 0.52 1.01 21.02
N MET A 363 1.14 0.43 22.06
CA MET A 363 2.60 0.52 22.25
C MET A 363 3.37 -0.12 21.09
N ILE A 364 2.96 -1.31 20.61
CA ILE A 364 3.60 -1.98 19.47
C ILE A 364 3.42 -1.16 18.19
N GLU A 365 2.23 -0.63 17.96
CA GLU A 365 1.94 0.23 16.79
C GLU A 365 2.83 1.47 16.78
N MET A 366 2.94 2.18 17.89
CA MET A 366 3.82 3.35 18.02
C MET A 366 5.30 2.97 17.88
N LEU A 367 5.73 1.84 18.44
CA LEU A 367 7.11 1.35 18.32
C LEU A 367 7.45 1.04 16.85
N ASN A 368 6.55 0.37 16.15
CA ASN A 368 6.71 0.09 14.72
C ASN A 368 6.89 1.37 13.91
N MET A 369 6.05 2.39 14.15
CA MET A 369 6.14 3.68 13.47
C MET A 369 7.40 4.46 13.82
N GLN A 370 7.87 4.42 15.08
CA GLN A 370 9.11 5.09 15.49
C GLN A 370 10.35 4.45 14.86
N ILE A 371 10.41 3.12 14.82
CA ILE A 371 11.56 2.39 14.27
C ILE A 371 11.51 2.37 12.75
N ASN A 372 10.33 2.11 12.18
CA ASN A 372 10.02 2.09 10.72
C ASN A 372 11.03 1.28 9.87
N THR A 373 11.54 0.17 10.38
CA THR A 373 12.59 -0.62 9.73
C THR A 373 12.27 -2.10 9.56
N TRP A 374 11.29 -2.64 10.28
CA TRP A 374 10.89 -4.03 10.07
C TRP A 374 9.98 -4.14 8.86
N PHE A 375 10.48 -4.52 7.71
CA PHE A 375 9.74 -4.50 6.45
C PHE A 375 9.15 -3.13 6.10
N GLY A 376 9.92 -2.06 6.32
CA GLY A 376 9.48 -0.70 6.02
C GLY A 376 8.84 -0.54 4.63
N GLY A 377 7.99 0.46 4.47
CA GLY A 377 7.11 0.62 3.32
C GLY A 377 7.81 0.77 1.97
N VAL A 378 7.09 0.42 0.92
CA VAL A 378 7.58 0.39 -0.47
C VAL A 378 8.07 1.76 -0.94
N GLY A 379 7.41 2.85 -0.53
CA GLY A 379 7.75 4.20 -0.96
C GLY A 379 8.84 4.90 -0.15
N VAL A 380 8.98 4.58 1.13
CA VAL A 380 9.86 5.31 2.07
C VAL A 380 10.76 4.37 2.87
N GLY A 381 10.21 3.32 3.44
CA GLY A 381 10.92 2.46 4.39
C GLY A 381 12.05 1.61 3.80
N PHE A 382 12.24 1.62 2.49
CA PHE A 382 13.38 0.97 1.86
C PHE A 382 14.67 1.80 1.91
N MET A 383 14.56 3.08 2.06
CA MET A 383 15.68 4.01 2.14
C MET A 383 16.21 4.17 3.55
#